data_c3d418ff3c69537605df1b50c31bb46f
#
_entry.id   c3d418ff3c69537605df1b50c31bb46f
#
_cell.length_a   1.000
_cell.length_b   1.000
_cell.length_c   1.000
_cell.angle_alpha   90.00
_cell.angle_beta   90.00
_cell.angle_gamma   90.00
#
_symmetry.space_group_name_H-M   'P 1'
#
loop_
_entity.id
_entity.type
_entity.pdbx_description
1 polymer ?
#
loop_
_entity_poly.entity_id
_entity_poly.type
_entity_poly.pdbx_seq_one_letter_code
_entity_poly.pdbx_strand_id
1 'polypeptide(L)'
;RSRNHRDTFSTYSPVINFTFFIGAVVFGMVLIHPGFLVCSVVSAVIYYLIVKGRRAVKLLAGLIPVLAAVTLINPLLNTKGSRVLFTYMGGRPYTAEALFYGMALAAMFAAVVLWFSCYNVVMTSDKFIHMFGRMAPSVSLILTMVLRLVPGYRHRLRQISTARRCIGMAGGSDGRTSGRRERMRNGMAEVSALTSWAFESGIVTADSMRGRG
;
A
#
# COMPACT_ATOMS: atom_id res chain seq x y z
N ARG A 1 4.13 -20.13 -8.41
CA ARG A 1 5.40 -20.21 -7.62
C ARG A 1 6.19 -18.93 -7.90
N SER A 2 5.94 -17.85 -7.14
CA SER A 2 6.79 -16.67 -7.18
C SER A 2 8.06 -17.01 -6.41
N ARG A 3 9.21 -17.07 -7.09
CA ARG A 3 10.51 -16.99 -6.43
C ARG A 3 10.55 -15.66 -5.69
N ASN A 4 10.35 -15.69 -4.38
CA ASN A 4 10.74 -14.60 -3.50
C ASN A 4 12.28 -14.57 -3.57
N HIS A 5 12.85 -13.72 -4.41
CA HIS A 5 14.21 -13.29 -4.25
C HIS A 5 14.26 -12.60 -2.87
N ARG A 6 14.74 -13.34 -1.87
CA ARG A 6 15.14 -12.74 -0.60
C ARG A 6 16.44 -11.99 -0.90
N ASP A 7 16.30 -10.70 -1.20
CA ASP A 7 17.46 -9.83 -1.31
C ASP A 7 18.20 -9.84 0.03
N THR A 8 19.52 -9.88 -0.02
CA THR A 8 20.38 -9.81 1.18
C THR A 8 19.99 -8.64 2.08
N PHE A 9 19.55 -7.51 1.49
CA PHE A 9 19.04 -6.35 2.22
C PHE A 9 17.77 -6.66 3.02
N SER A 10 16.89 -7.51 2.50
CA SER A 10 15.66 -7.90 3.22
C SER A 10 15.94 -8.78 4.44
N THR A 11 17.13 -9.35 4.58
CA THR A 11 17.52 -10.17 5.73
C THR A 11 18.10 -9.36 6.90
N TYR A 12 18.40 -8.08 6.68
CA TYR A 12 18.87 -7.19 7.77
C TYR A 12 17.79 -6.93 8.82
N SER A 13 18.24 -6.45 9.97
CA SER A 13 17.34 -6.08 11.08
C SER A 13 16.22 -5.14 10.61
N PRO A 14 14.97 -5.38 11.04
CA PRO A 14 13.82 -4.54 10.67
C PRO A 14 14.03 -3.04 10.94
N VAL A 15 14.76 -2.71 12.00
CA VAL A 15 15.07 -1.33 12.39
C VAL A 15 15.95 -0.65 11.34
N ILE A 16 16.98 -1.34 10.83
CA ILE A 16 17.89 -0.80 9.81
C ILE A 16 17.12 -0.51 8.52
N ASN A 17 16.29 -1.48 8.08
CA ASN A 17 15.49 -1.30 6.88
C ASN A 17 14.51 -0.12 7.03
N PHE A 18 13.84 -0.01 8.17
CA PHE A 18 12.91 1.07 8.47
C PHE A 18 13.59 2.44 8.44
N THR A 19 14.72 2.57 9.15
CA THR A 19 15.49 3.83 9.19
C THR A 19 16.01 4.22 7.81
N PHE A 20 16.50 3.26 7.03
CA PHE A 20 16.95 3.51 5.67
C PHE A 20 15.84 4.07 4.77
N PHE A 21 14.67 3.43 4.75
CA PHE A 21 13.56 3.88 3.91
C PHE A 21 12.98 5.22 4.36
N ILE A 22 12.86 5.45 5.67
CA ILE A 22 12.46 6.77 6.18
C ILE A 22 13.49 7.81 5.79
N GLY A 23 14.78 7.54 5.97
CA GLY A 23 15.84 8.43 5.54
C GLY A 23 15.77 8.75 4.05
N ALA A 24 15.63 7.75 3.19
CA ALA A 24 15.53 7.94 1.74
C ALA A 24 14.33 8.81 1.34
N VAL A 25 13.16 8.61 1.99
CA VAL A 25 11.95 9.43 1.75
C VAL A 25 12.16 10.86 2.25
N VAL A 26 12.63 11.04 3.49
CA VAL A 26 12.84 12.37 4.10
C VAL A 26 13.87 13.17 3.31
N PHE A 27 15.03 12.58 2.96
CA PHE A 27 16.03 13.25 2.13
C PHE A 27 15.48 13.60 0.75
N GLY A 28 14.68 12.73 0.14
CA GLY A 28 14.01 13.01 -1.14
C GLY A 28 12.99 14.15 -1.08
N MET A 29 12.41 14.41 0.09
CA MET A 29 11.46 15.53 0.29
C MET A 29 12.16 16.84 0.67
N VAL A 30 13.23 16.79 1.44
CA VAL A 30 13.94 17.98 1.96
C VAL A 30 14.90 18.55 0.93
N LEU A 31 15.62 17.69 0.20
CA LEU A 31 16.62 18.12 -0.77
C LEU A 31 16.00 18.29 -2.17
N ILE A 32 15.37 19.44 -2.40
CA ILE A 32 14.73 19.78 -3.70
C ILE A 32 15.81 20.27 -4.71
N HIS A 33 16.96 19.65 -4.75
CA HIS A 33 17.96 19.92 -5.77
C HIS A 33 17.80 18.94 -6.93
N PRO A 34 17.78 19.39 -8.20
CA PRO A 34 17.49 18.53 -9.36
C PRO A 34 18.41 17.31 -9.46
N GLY A 35 19.70 17.46 -9.11
CA GLY A 35 20.64 16.36 -9.10
C GLY A 35 20.29 15.26 -8.10
N PHE A 36 19.90 15.63 -6.87
CA PHE A 36 19.50 14.66 -5.86
C PHE A 36 18.17 13.96 -6.21
N LEU A 37 17.22 14.71 -6.80
CA LEU A 37 15.95 14.13 -7.25
C LEU A 37 16.15 13.07 -8.34
N VAL A 38 17.01 13.37 -9.34
CA VAL A 38 17.32 12.40 -10.41
C VAL A 38 18.00 11.16 -9.83
N CYS A 39 19.01 11.32 -8.97
CA CYS A 39 19.67 10.20 -8.31
C CYS A 39 18.70 9.36 -7.47
N SER A 40 17.79 10.01 -6.72
CA SER A 40 16.79 9.33 -5.90
C SER A 40 15.81 8.55 -6.76
N VAL A 41 15.27 9.14 -7.82
CA VAL A 41 14.36 8.46 -8.73
C VAL A 41 15.03 7.28 -9.43
N VAL A 42 16.23 7.47 -9.96
CA VAL A 42 16.99 6.41 -10.66
C VAL A 42 17.29 5.25 -9.72
N SER A 43 17.81 5.54 -8.52
CA SER A 43 18.10 4.48 -7.54
C SER A 43 16.84 3.75 -7.08
N ALA A 44 15.73 4.48 -6.86
CA ALA A 44 14.44 3.87 -6.50
C ALA A 44 13.89 2.99 -7.62
N VAL A 45 13.98 3.42 -8.88
CA VAL A 45 13.56 2.62 -10.05
C VAL A 45 14.40 1.35 -10.17
N ILE A 46 15.72 1.47 -10.10
CA ILE A 46 16.64 0.31 -10.19
C ILE A 46 16.31 -0.69 -9.08
N TYR A 47 16.22 -0.21 -7.85
CA TYR A 47 15.93 -1.08 -6.70
C TYR A 47 14.56 -1.74 -6.83
N TYR A 48 13.53 -1.00 -7.25
CA TYR A 48 12.19 -1.54 -7.44
C TYR A 48 12.11 -2.59 -8.55
N LEU A 49 12.87 -2.40 -9.64
CA LEU A 49 13.00 -3.39 -10.73
C LEU A 49 13.68 -4.68 -10.25
N ILE A 50 14.71 -4.57 -9.44
CA ILE A 50 15.41 -5.72 -8.85
C ILE A 50 14.45 -6.53 -7.95
N VAL A 51 13.70 -5.84 -7.08
CA VAL A 51 12.84 -6.47 -6.08
C VAL A 51 11.58 -7.07 -6.70
N LYS A 52 10.93 -6.39 -7.64
CA LYS A 52 9.61 -6.78 -8.18
C LYS A 52 9.64 -7.32 -9.61
N GLY A 53 10.76 -7.19 -10.29
CA GLY A 53 10.97 -7.68 -11.66
C GLY A 53 9.92 -7.12 -12.64
N ARG A 54 9.40 -7.97 -13.54
CA ARG A 54 8.42 -7.57 -14.58
C ARG A 54 7.14 -6.92 -14.05
N ARG A 55 6.77 -7.17 -12.78
CA ARG A 55 5.59 -6.52 -12.17
C ARG A 55 5.84 -5.05 -11.84
N ALA A 56 7.10 -4.63 -11.73
CA ALA A 56 7.47 -3.24 -11.50
C ALA A 56 7.05 -2.35 -12.68
N VAL A 57 7.14 -2.85 -13.91
CA VAL A 57 6.81 -2.11 -15.13
C VAL A 57 5.35 -1.63 -15.12
N LYS A 58 4.42 -2.40 -14.57
CA LYS A 58 3.00 -1.98 -14.48
C LYS A 58 2.80 -0.76 -13.59
N LEU A 59 3.52 -0.69 -12.47
CA LEU A 59 3.46 0.47 -11.57
C LEU A 59 4.15 1.68 -12.21
N LEU A 60 5.33 1.47 -12.82
CA LEU A 60 6.05 2.53 -13.52
C LEU A 60 5.21 3.11 -14.67
N ALA A 61 4.60 2.25 -15.48
CA ALA A 61 3.70 2.68 -16.56
C ALA A 61 2.47 3.43 -16.03
N GLY A 62 1.90 2.99 -14.92
CA GLY A 62 0.79 3.68 -14.26
C GLY A 62 1.18 5.01 -13.62
N LEU A 63 2.45 5.18 -13.26
CA LEU A 63 2.97 6.41 -12.67
C LEU A 63 3.17 7.52 -13.72
N ILE A 64 3.54 7.16 -14.96
CA ILE A 64 3.79 8.12 -16.04
C ILE A 64 2.64 9.11 -16.26
N PRO A 65 1.37 8.69 -16.45
CA PRO A 65 0.28 9.64 -16.68
C PRO A 65 0.03 10.54 -15.45
N VAL A 66 0.25 10.03 -14.24
CA VAL A 66 0.12 10.84 -13.02
C VAL A 66 1.21 11.90 -12.95
N LEU A 67 2.45 11.56 -13.27
CA LEU A 67 3.58 12.51 -13.32
C LEU A 67 3.37 13.56 -14.41
N ALA A 68 2.90 13.17 -15.57
CA ALA A 68 2.54 14.09 -16.66
C ALA A 68 1.44 15.05 -16.20
N ALA A 69 0.39 14.55 -15.55
CA ALA A 69 -0.68 15.39 -15.04
C ALA A 69 -0.16 16.39 -13.98
N VAL A 70 0.65 15.97 -13.03
CA VAL A 70 1.25 16.85 -12.02
C VAL A 70 2.10 17.95 -12.67
N THR A 71 2.93 17.59 -13.66
CA THR A 71 3.80 18.53 -14.38
C THR A 71 2.98 19.56 -15.16
N LEU A 72 1.90 19.14 -15.85
CA LEU A 72 1.09 20.01 -16.68
C LEU A 72 0.11 20.88 -15.88
N ILE A 73 -0.41 20.37 -14.76
CA ILE A 73 -1.36 21.09 -13.92
C ILE A 73 -0.66 22.16 -13.09
N ASN A 74 0.59 21.95 -12.71
CA ASN A 74 1.32 22.88 -11.86
C ASN A 74 1.38 24.31 -12.44
N PRO A 75 1.75 24.56 -13.71
CA PRO A 75 1.73 25.91 -14.28
C PRO A 75 0.34 26.55 -14.37
N LEU A 76 -0.73 25.74 -14.34
CA LEU A 76 -2.11 26.25 -14.32
C LEU A 76 -2.47 26.83 -12.94
N LEU A 77 -1.91 26.27 -11.88
CA LEU A 77 -2.14 26.71 -10.50
C LEU A 77 -1.12 27.75 -10.03
N ASN A 78 0.11 27.65 -10.51
CA ASN A 78 1.24 28.47 -10.10
C ASN A 78 1.71 29.36 -11.26
N THR A 79 1.36 30.62 -11.19
CA THR A 79 1.64 31.63 -12.25
C THR A 79 2.93 32.41 -12.01
N LYS A 80 3.80 31.96 -11.09
CA LYS A 80 5.06 32.62 -10.78
C LYS A 80 6.09 32.28 -11.85
N GLY A 81 6.71 33.32 -12.44
CA GLY A 81 7.79 33.21 -13.41
C GLY A 81 7.84 34.39 -14.36
N SER A 82 9.03 34.65 -14.94
CA SER A 82 9.27 35.77 -15.84
C SER A 82 9.10 35.40 -17.33
N ARG A 83 9.31 34.11 -17.69
CA ARG A 83 9.19 33.62 -19.09
C ARG A 83 7.80 33.07 -19.36
N VAL A 84 6.94 33.90 -19.94
CA VAL A 84 5.60 33.51 -20.39
C VAL A 84 5.71 32.75 -21.70
N LEU A 85 5.21 31.49 -21.72
CA LEU A 85 5.12 30.67 -22.95
C LEU A 85 3.84 31.00 -23.72
N PHE A 86 2.71 31.05 -23.05
CA PHE A 86 1.43 31.49 -23.59
C PHE A 86 0.50 31.92 -22.43
N THR A 87 -0.53 32.69 -22.76
CA THR A 87 -1.59 33.06 -21.83
C THR A 87 -2.85 32.27 -22.16
N TYR A 88 -3.49 31.69 -21.14
CA TYR A 88 -4.76 30.98 -21.32
C TYR A 88 -5.91 31.69 -20.60
N MET A 89 -7.13 31.15 -20.68
CA MET A 89 -8.37 31.75 -20.22
C MET A 89 -8.23 32.64 -18.96
N GLY A 90 -8.48 33.95 -19.13
CA GLY A 90 -8.45 34.92 -18.06
C GLY A 90 -7.13 35.68 -17.84
N GLY A 91 -6.20 35.64 -18.83
CA GLY A 91 -4.96 36.42 -18.76
C GLY A 91 -3.88 35.83 -17.85
N ARG A 92 -4.03 34.59 -17.43
CA ARG A 92 -3.03 33.91 -16.60
C ARG A 92 -1.85 33.43 -17.45
N PRO A 93 -0.62 33.81 -17.12
CA PRO A 93 0.55 33.41 -17.90
C PRO A 93 0.94 31.96 -17.56
N TYR A 94 1.12 31.14 -18.57
CA TYR A 94 1.74 29.83 -18.48
C TYR A 94 3.26 30.00 -18.59
N THR A 95 4.01 29.80 -17.51
CA THR A 95 5.42 30.12 -17.43
C THR A 95 6.31 28.88 -17.52
N ALA A 96 7.48 29.00 -18.17
CA ALA A 96 8.45 27.93 -18.26
C ALA A 96 9.00 27.53 -16.90
N GLU A 97 9.19 28.50 -16.00
CA GLU A 97 9.70 28.24 -14.65
C GLU A 97 8.70 27.42 -13.82
N ALA A 98 7.41 27.67 -13.95
CA ALA A 98 6.37 26.88 -13.30
C ALA A 98 6.32 25.43 -13.84
N LEU A 99 6.65 25.24 -15.15
CA LEU A 99 6.74 23.90 -15.74
C LEU A 99 7.95 23.13 -15.19
N PHE A 100 9.13 23.77 -15.09
CA PHE A 100 10.30 23.15 -14.46
C PHE A 100 10.06 22.81 -12.99
N TYR A 101 9.39 23.70 -12.26
CA TYR A 101 9.00 23.44 -10.89
C TYR A 101 7.99 22.26 -10.80
N GLY A 102 7.03 22.20 -11.71
CA GLY A 102 6.10 21.07 -11.82
C GLY A 102 6.80 19.74 -12.10
N MET A 103 7.85 19.76 -12.94
CA MET A 103 8.68 18.58 -13.21
C MET A 103 9.47 18.14 -11.97
N ALA A 104 10.02 19.09 -11.20
CA ALA A 104 10.68 18.77 -9.95
C ALA A 104 9.74 18.17 -8.91
N LEU A 105 8.52 18.72 -8.78
CA LEU A 105 7.48 18.16 -7.92
C LEU A 105 7.04 16.76 -8.36
N ALA A 106 6.88 16.55 -9.67
CA ALA A 106 6.56 15.23 -10.22
C ALA A 106 7.67 14.21 -9.91
N ALA A 107 8.94 14.61 -10.08
CA ALA A 107 10.09 13.75 -9.75
C ALA A 107 10.15 13.42 -8.23
N MET A 108 9.90 14.40 -7.38
CA MET A 108 9.81 14.20 -5.92
C MET A 108 8.67 13.22 -5.58
N PHE A 109 7.50 13.42 -6.16
CA PHE A 109 6.37 12.51 -5.97
C PHE A 109 6.68 11.08 -6.44
N ALA A 110 7.32 10.94 -7.62
CA ALA A 110 7.78 9.66 -8.12
C ALA A 110 8.75 8.97 -7.17
N ALA A 111 9.75 9.70 -6.65
CA ALA A 111 10.71 9.16 -5.69
C ALA A 111 10.01 8.63 -4.44
N VAL A 112 9.12 9.41 -3.84
CA VAL A 112 8.37 9.01 -2.63
C VAL A 112 7.53 7.77 -2.90
N VAL A 113 6.75 7.72 -3.98
CA VAL A 113 5.91 6.58 -4.34
C VAL A 113 6.74 5.32 -4.58
N LEU A 114 7.87 5.45 -5.26
CA LEU A 114 8.77 4.33 -5.54
C LEU A 114 9.44 3.80 -4.27
N TRP A 115 10.00 4.69 -3.42
CA TRP A 115 10.59 4.28 -2.15
C TRP A 115 9.56 3.65 -1.22
N PHE A 116 8.36 4.20 -1.16
CA PHE A 116 7.26 3.62 -0.38
C PHE A 116 6.81 2.27 -0.94
N SER A 117 6.80 2.11 -2.25
CA SER A 117 6.52 0.82 -2.90
C SER A 117 7.59 -0.23 -2.62
N CYS A 118 8.87 0.18 -2.57
CA CYS A 118 9.97 -0.69 -2.14
C CYS A 118 9.83 -1.08 -0.66
N TYR A 119 9.54 -0.12 0.20
CA TYR A 119 9.27 -0.35 1.61
C TYR A 119 8.20 -1.41 1.84
N ASN A 120 7.04 -1.29 1.16
CA ASN A 120 5.94 -2.26 1.29
C ASN A 120 6.31 -3.69 0.86
N VAL A 121 7.35 -3.86 0.06
CA VAL A 121 7.82 -5.20 -0.36
C VAL A 121 8.82 -5.77 0.64
N VAL A 122 9.73 -4.94 1.15
CA VAL A 122 10.79 -5.34 2.07
C VAL A 122 10.29 -5.50 3.50
N MET A 123 9.38 -4.60 3.92
CA MET A 123 8.84 -4.56 5.28
C MET A 123 7.56 -5.38 5.34
N THR A 124 7.68 -6.61 5.80
CA THR A 124 6.52 -7.48 6.06
C THR A 124 5.89 -7.16 7.42
N SER A 125 4.61 -7.53 7.59
CA SER A 125 3.90 -7.35 8.87
C SER A 125 4.64 -7.96 10.06
N ASP A 126 5.28 -9.11 9.87
CA ASP A 126 6.03 -9.80 10.93
C ASP A 126 7.25 -8.98 11.39
N LYS A 127 7.97 -8.36 10.44
CA LYS A 127 9.11 -7.49 10.74
C LYS A 127 8.68 -6.22 11.47
N PHE A 128 7.54 -5.67 11.05
CA PHE A 128 6.96 -4.49 11.69
C PHE A 128 6.62 -4.77 13.16
N ILE A 129 5.99 -5.91 13.45
CA ILE A 129 5.66 -6.32 14.82
C ILE A 129 6.92 -6.53 15.64
N HIS A 130 7.93 -7.18 15.08
CA HIS A 130 9.19 -7.42 15.79
C HIS A 130 9.89 -6.10 16.16
N MET A 131 9.80 -5.08 15.30
CA MET A 131 10.35 -3.75 15.58
C MET A 131 9.60 -3.04 16.72
N PHE A 132 8.26 -3.04 16.67
CA PHE A 132 7.43 -2.41 17.71
C PHE A 132 7.36 -3.20 19.00
N GLY A 133 7.58 -4.51 18.95
CA GLY A 133 7.59 -5.39 20.12
C GLY A 133 8.59 -4.98 21.21
N ARG A 134 9.68 -4.36 20.79
CA ARG A 134 10.70 -3.85 21.73
C ARG A 134 10.32 -2.50 22.34
N MET A 135 9.57 -1.67 21.61
CA MET A 135 9.15 -0.33 22.06
C MET A 135 7.86 -0.36 22.89
N ALA A 136 6.94 -1.26 22.56
CA ALA A 136 5.63 -1.36 23.21
C ALA A 136 5.22 -2.84 23.34
N PRO A 137 5.69 -3.56 24.36
CA PRO A 137 5.47 -5.01 24.51
C PRO A 137 3.98 -5.37 24.58
N SER A 138 3.15 -4.57 25.23
CA SER A 138 1.70 -4.81 25.30
C SER A 138 1.02 -4.73 23.91
N VAL A 139 1.38 -3.74 23.10
CA VAL A 139 0.84 -3.58 21.73
C VAL A 139 1.31 -4.72 20.84
N SER A 140 2.57 -5.12 20.95
CA SER A 140 3.13 -6.25 20.23
C SER A 140 2.42 -7.56 20.53
N LEU A 141 2.07 -7.79 21.79
CA LEU A 141 1.34 -8.97 22.23
C LEU A 141 -0.04 -9.03 21.59
N ILE A 142 -0.81 -7.94 21.67
CA ILE A 142 -2.13 -7.82 21.05
C ILE A 142 -2.01 -8.02 19.52
N LEU A 143 -1.06 -7.36 18.87
CA LEU A 143 -0.89 -7.42 17.43
C LEU A 143 -0.50 -8.83 16.96
N THR A 144 0.35 -9.53 17.72
CA THR A 144 0.73 -10.92 17.45
C THR A 144 -0.48 -11.85 17.57
N MET A 145 -1.32 -11.66 18.59
CA MET A 145 -2.56 -12.43 18.75
C MET A 145 -3.51 -12.17 17.58
N VAL A 146 -3.73 -10.92 17.21
CA VAL A 146 -4.60 -10.54 16.08
C VAL A 146 -4.10 -11.15 14.77
N LEU A 147 -2.80 -11.04 14.46
CA LEU A 147 -2.26 -11.60 13.22
C LEU A 147 -2.28 -13.13 13.18
N ARG A 148 -2.17 -13.79 14.32
CA ARG A 148 -2.38 -15.23 14.42
C ARG A 148 -3.84 -15.63 14.12
N LEU A 149 -4.81 -14.80 14.51
CA LEU A 149 -6.22 -15.03 14.24
C LEU A 149 -6.62 -14.85 12.78
N VAL A 150 -5.96 -13.95 12.04
CA VAL A 150 -6.29 -13.65 10.63
C VAL A 150 -6.30 -14.89 9.72
N PRO A 151 -5.30 -15.79 9.76
CA PRO A 151 -5.38 -17.03 8.95
C PRO A 151 -6.56 -17.92 9.33
N GLY A 152 -6.87 -18.04 10.63
CA GLY A 152 -8.03 -18.78 11.14
C GLY A 152 -9.35 -18.21 10.63
N TYR A 153 -9.51 -16.90 10.69
CA TYR A 153 -10.71 -16.21 10.19
C TYR A 153 -10.86 -16.36 8.67
N ARG A 154 -9.77 -16.27 7.91
CA ARG A 154 -9.79 -16.52 6.45
C ARG A 154 -10.20 -17.95 6.11
N HIS A 155 -9.74 -18.92 6.88
CA HIS A 155 -10.12 -20.32 6.70
C HIS A 155 -11.62 -20.51 7.02
N ARG A 156 -12.09 -19.95 8.12
CA ARG A 156 -13.50 -20.04 8.53
C ARG A 156 -14.43 -19.34 7.54
N LEU A 157 -14.03 -18.16 7.05
CA LEU A 157 -14.80 -17.45 6.03
C LEU A 157 -14.95 -18.29 4.75
N ARG A 158 -13.89 -18.96 4.31
CA ARG A 158 -13.97 -19.88 3.16
C ARG A 158 -14.95 -21.05 3.42
N GLN A 159 -14.93 -21.62 4.62
CA GLN A 159 -15.86 -22.69 4.98
C GLN A 159 -17.31 -22.21 4.92
N ILE A 160 -17.60 -21.04 5.53
CA ILE A 160 -18.94 -20.43 5.52
C ILE A 160 -19.39 -20.15 4.09
N SER A 161 -18.54 -19.54 3.28
CA SER A 161 -18.81 -19.23 1.88
C SER A 161 -19.07 -20.51 1.07
N THR A 162 -18.29 -21.57 1.27
CA THR A 162 -18.50 -22.87 0.59
C THR A 162 -19.79 -23.52 1.03
N ALA A 163 -20.07 -23.57 2.32
CA ALA A 163 -21.32 -24.14 2.84
C ALA A 163 -22.56 -23.41 2.29
N ARG A 164 -22.52 -22.07 2.24
CA ARG A 164 -23.61 -21.26 1.65
C ARG A 164 -23.79 -21.51 0.16
N ARG A 165 -22.71 -21.74 -0.59
CA ARG A 165 -22.80 -22.14 -2.01
C ARG A 165 -23.45 -23.50 -2.18
N CYS A 166 -23.13 -24.47 -1.32
CA CYS A 166 -23.74 -25.80 -1.38
C CYS A 166 -25.26 -25.78 -1.09
N ILE A 167 -25.75 -24.83 -0.28
CA ILE A 167 -27.18 -24.67 0.06
C ILE A 167 -27.90 -23.78 -0.98
N GLY A 168 -27.21 -23.34 -2.04
CA GLY A 168 -27.81 -22.46 -3.07
C GLY A 168 -28.00 -20.99 -2.63
N MET A 169 -27.58 -20.63 -1.42
CA MET A 169 -27.72 -19.26 -0.90
C MET A 169 -26.69 -18.25 -1.42
N ALA A 170 -25.71 -18.70 -2.19
CA ALA A 170 -24.62 -17.86 -2.71
C ALA A 170 -24.85 -17.40 -4.17
N GLY A 171 -26.07 -17.00 -4.50
CA GLY A 171 -26.40 -16.48 -5.84
C GLY A 171 -26.60 -17.58 -6.88
N GLY A 172 -27.86 -17.82 -7.21
CA GLY A 172 -28.41 -18.50 -8.38
C GLY A 172 -27.69 -19.74 -8.91
N SER A 173 -28.28 -20.90 -8.70
CA SER A 173 -27.97 -22.14 -9.43
C SER A 173 -28.16 -22.04 -10.96
N ASP A 174 -28.56 -20.88 -11.45
CA ASP A 174 -28.93 -20.62 -12.85
C ASP A 174 -28.05 -19.52 -13.47
N GLY A 175 -26.78 -19.66 -13.51
CA GLY A 175 -25.89 -18.87 -14.40
C GLY A 175 -26.21 -17.37 -14.67
N ARG A 176 -27.28 -16.83 -14.06
CA ARG A 176 -27.69 -15.43 -14.15
C ARG A 176 -26.83 -14.60 -13.25
N THR A 177 -26.21 -13.62 -13.78
CA THR A 177 -25.41 -12.59 -13.11
C THR A 177 -26.15 -12.06 -11.88
N SER A 178 -25.76 -12.50 -10.69
CA SER A 178 -26.33 -11.98 -9.45
C SER A 178 -26.08 -10.46 -9.41
N GLY A 179 -27.15 -9.69 -9.26
CA GLY A 179 -27.10 -8.25 -9.24
C GLY A 179 -26.15 -7.77 -8.13
N ARG A 180 -25.55 -6.58 -8.28
CA ARG A 180 -24.64 -5.97 -7.29
C ARG A 180 -25.21 -5.96 -5.88
N ARG A 181 -26.53 -5.76 -5.75
CA ARG A 181 -27.26 -5.77 -4.48
C ARG A 181 -27.29 -7.16 -3.83
N GLU A 182 -27.43 -8.21 -4.62
CA GLU A 182 -27.46 -9.59 -4.14
C GLU A 182 -26.08 -10.06 -3.67
N ARG A 183 -25.01 -9.70 -4.40
CA ARG A 183 -23.62 -9.93 -3.95
C ARG A 183 -23.33 -9.24 -2.62
N MET A 184 -23.82 -8.01 -2.45
CA MET A 184 -23.64 -7.24 -1.23
C MET A 184 -24.40 -7.87 -0.05
N ARG A 185 -25.66 -8.31 -0.25
CA ARG A 185 -26.44 -9.01 0.76
C ARG A 185 -25.81 -10.34 1.18
N ASN A 186 -25.29 -11.09 0.22
CA ASN A 186 -24.60 -12.35 0.49
C ASN A 186 -23.28 -12.12 1.24
N GLY A 187 -22.51 -11.11 0.87
CA GLY A 187 -21.30 -10.71 1.61
C GLY A 187 -21.60 -10.28 3.04
N MET A 188 -22.66 -9.49 3.26
CA MET A 188 -23.09 -9.09 4.62
C MET A 188 -23.48 -10.30 5.47
N ALA A 189 -24.21 -11.27 4.90
CA ALA A 189 -24.59 -12.47 5.63
C ALA A 189 -23.38 -13.38 5.97
N GLU A 190 -22.36 -13.44 5.10
CA GLU A 190 -21.11 -14.13 5.40
C GLU A 190 -20.34 -13.44 6.53
N VAL A 191 -20.26 -12.09 6.51
CA VAL A 191 -19.62 -11.31 7.58
C VAL A 191 -20.39 -11.47 8.90
N SER A 192 -21.71 -11.41 8.90
CA SER A 192 -22.53 -11.62 10.11
C SER A 192 -22.29 -12.99 10.74
N ALA A 193 -22.29 -14.06 9.93
CA ALA A 193 -22.00 -15.41 10.40
C ALA A 193 -20.58 -15.55 10.95
N LEU A 194 -19.61 -14.90 10.30
CA LEU A 194 -18.23 -14.89 10.79
C LEU A 194 -18.10 -14.13 12.11
N THR A 195 -18.82 -13.01 12.25
CA THR A 195 -18.81 -12.19 13.47
C THR A 195 -19.38 -12.96 14.66
N SER A 196 -20.53 -13.63 14.49
CA SER A 196 -21.13 -14.47 15.53
C SER A 196 -20.18 -15.59 15.97
N TRP A 197 -19.57 -16.29 15.01
CA TRP A 197 -18.57 -17.30 15.30
C TRP A 197 -17.33 -16.73 15.99
N ALA A 198 -16.88 -15.52 15.61
CA ALA A 198 -15.71 -14.88 16.22
C ALA A 198 -15.97 -14.52 17.71
N PHE A 199 -17.16 -14.03 18.03
CA PHE A 199 -17.55 -13.76 19.44
C PHE A 199 -17.60 -15.05 20.25
N GLU A 200 -18.26 -16.09 19.77
CA GLU A 200 -18.32 -17.39 20.44
C GLU A 200 -16.92 -17.97 20.68
N SER A 201 -16.07 -18.00 19.64
CA SER A 201 -14.69 -18.45 19.73
C SER A 201 -13.85 -17.59 20.67
N GLY A 202 -14.09 -16.28 20.72
CA GLY A 202 -13.42 -15.35 21.63
C GLY A 202 -13.76 -15.61 23.09
N ILE A 203 -15.02 -15.83 23.40
CA ILE A 203 -15.50 -16.17 24.77
C ILE A 203 -14.87 -17.49 25.23
N VAL A 204 -14.95 -18.54 24.41
CA VAL A 204 -14.36 -19.85 24.73
C VAL A 204 -12.85 -19.74 24.94
N THR A 205 -12.15 -18.93 24.15
CA THR A 205 -10.72 -18.69 24.30
C THR A 205 -10.43 -17.96 25.61
N ALA A 206 -11.18 -16.91 25.94
CA ALA A 206 -11.04 -16.16 27.18
C ALA A 206 -11.28 -17.04 28.42
N ASP A 207 -12.32 -17.89 28.40
CA ASP A 207 -12.61 -18.83 29.48
C ASP A 207 -11.48 -19.86 29.65
N SER A 208 -10.94 -20.36 28.55
CA SER A 208 -9.82 -21.30 28.57
C SER A 208 -8.53 -20.67 29.14
N MET A 209 -8.29 -19.39 28.86
CA MET A 209 -7.17 -18.63 29.43
C MET A 209 -7.37 -18.40 30.93
N ARG A 210 -8.60 -18.04 31.35
CA ARG A 210 -8.94 -17.84 32.76
C ARG A 210 -8.81 -19.12 33.57
N GLY A 211 -9.15 -20.28 32.99
CA GLY A 211 -9.00 -21.58 33.67
C GLY A 211 -7.57 -22.07 33.83
N ARG A 212 -6.62 -21.45 33.08
CA ARG A 212 -5.18 -21.80 33.19
C ARG A 212 -4.38 -20.87 34.10
N GLY A 213 -5.02 -19.89 34.74
CA GLY A 213 -4.39 -18.88 35.62
C GLY A 213 -4.00 -17.69 34.77
#